data_e24be92f0028af893fe540de8a2350bf
#
_entry.id   e24be92f0028af893fe540de8a2350bf
#
_cell.length_a   1.000
_cell.length_b   1.000
_cell.length_c   1.000
_cell.angle_alpha   90.00
_cell.angle_beta   90.00
_cell.angle_gamma   90.00
#
_symmetry.space_group_name_H-M   'P 1'
#
loop_
_entity.id
_entity.type
_entity.pdbx_description
1 polymer ?
#
loop_
_entity_poly.entity_id
_entity_poly.type
_entity_poly.pdbx_seq_one_letter_code
_entity_poly.pdbx_strand_id
1 'polypeptide(L)'
;DKLEYVGVMAMECFVVGDKLLINELAPRVHNSGHWTQLGCAISQFELHLRALLDLPTPSLQPIAPSVMVNLIGTEHNPQWLNTPFSQLHWYGKEVRPGRKLGHINITHPDKTVIIQQLEKLRHELPEDYQSGLNWAIEKLK
;
A
#
# COMPACT_ATOMS: atom_id res chain seq x y z
N ASP A 1 1.01 -28.96 -4.88
CA ASP A 1 0.10 -27.86 -4.53
C ASP A 1 -1.25 -28.00 -5.25
N LYS A 2 -2.37 -27.90 -4.50
CA LYS A 2 -3.71 -28.10 -5.08
C LYS A 2 -4.13 -27.03 -6.08
N LEU A 3 -3.51 -25.85 -6.06
CA LEU A 3 -3.86 -24.72 -6.94
C LEU A 3 -3.00 -24.64 -8.19
N GLU A 4 -1.87 -25.33 -8.23
CA GLU A 4 -0.88 -25.27 -9.33
C GLU A 4 -0.55 -23.84 -9.78
N TYR A 5 -0.69 -22.88 -8.84
CA TYR A 5 -0.49 -21.45 -9.10
C TYR A 5 0.96 -21.05 -8.82
N VAL A 6 1.54 -20.32 -9.76
CA VAL A 6 2.88 -19.71 -9.62
C VAL A 6 2.75 -18.19 -9.63
N GLY A 7 3.29 -17.50 -8.63
CA GLY A 7 3.24 -16.05 -8.51
C GLY A 7 2.82 -15.57 -7.12
N VAL A 8 2.66 -14.27 -6.99
CA VAL A 8 2.15 -13.63 -5.77
C VAL A 8 0.64 -13.81 -5.68
N MET A 9 0.16 -14.25 -4.53
CA MET A 9 -1.26 -14.36 -4.21
C MET A 9 -1.57 -13.57 -2.96
N ALA A 10 -2.68 -12.87 -2.94
CA ALA A 10 -3.25 -12.26 -1.75
C ALA A 10 -4.48 -13.04 -1.28
N MET A 11 -4.59 -13.20 0.03
CA MET A 11 -5.79 -13.70 0.68
C MET A 11 -6.37 -12.58 1.56
N GLU A 12 -7.55 -12.09 1.22
CA GLU A 12 -8.28 -11.14 2.06
C GLU A 12 -9.14 -11.86 3.08
N CYS A 13 -9.09 -11.39 4.32
CA CYS A 13 -9.85 -11.96 5.42
C CYS A 13 -10.59 -10.87 6.20
N PHE A 14 -11.78 -11.20 6.70
CA PHE A 14 -12.43 -10.47 7.78
C PHE A 14 -11.91 -10.98 9.13
N VAL A 15 -11.69 -10.05 10.06
CA VAL A 15 -11.40 -10.38 11.47
C VAL A 15 -12.70 -10.31 12.25
N VAL A 16 -13.17 -11.44 12.79
CA VAL A 16 -14.39 -11.54 13.57
C VAL A 16 -14.05 -12.17 14.91
N GLY A 17 -13.90 -11.34 15.94
CA GLY A 17 -13.33 -11.77 17.22
C GLY A 17 -11.93 -12.33 17.02
N ASP A 18 -11.70 -13.56 17.44
CA ASP A 18 -10.41 -14.26 17.30
C ASP A 18 -10.30 -15.11 16.01
N LYS A 19 -11.28 -14.99 15.09
CA LYS A 19 -11.33 -15.78 13.87
C LYS A 19 -11.04 -14.94 12.64
N LEU A 20 -10.34 -15.57 11.66
CA LEU A 20 -10.17 -15.05 10.32
C LEU A 20 -11.16 -15.76 9.39
N LEU A 21 -12.02 -14.99 8.73
CA LEU A 21 -12.93 -15.48 7.70
C LEU A 21 -12.40 -15.05 6.34
N ILE A 22 -12.14 -16.01 5.47
CA ILE A 22 -11.65 -15.73 4.10
C ILE A 22 -12.75 -14.99 3.34
N ASN A 23 -12.41 -13.83 2.79
CA ASN A 23 -13.24 -13.05 1.88
C ASN A 23 -12.98 -13.44 0.43
N GLU A 24 -11.74 -13.26 -0.02
CA GLU A 24 -11.35 -13.62 -1.40
C GLU A 24 -9.89 -14.10 -1.49
N LEU A 25 -9.61 -14.84 -2.57
CA LEU A 25 -8.26 -15.14 -3.02
C LEU A 25 -8.01 -14.40 -4.33
N ALA A 26 -6.96 -13.59 -4.37
CA ALA A 26 -6.52 -12.87 -5.55
C ALA A 26 -5.19 -13.45 -6.07
N PRO A 27 -5.21 -14.33 -7.11
CA PRO A 27 -4.00 -14.93 -7.67
C PRO A 27 -3.28 -13.92 -8.59
N ARG A 28 -2.83 -12.84 -8.04
CA ARG A 28 -2.16 -11.71 -8.70
C ARG A 28 -1.56 -10.77 -7.68
N VAL A 29 -0.77 -9.80 -8.15
CA VAL A 29 -0.41 -8.62 -7.35
C VAL A 29 -1.66 -7.93 -6.84
N HIS A 30 -1.61 -7.42 -5.61
CA HIS A 30 -2.77 -6.88 -4.93
C HIS A 30 -2.49 -5.49 -4.35
N ASN A 31 -3.55 -4.69 -4.23
CA ASN A 31 -3.45 -3.33 -3.68
C ASN A 31 -2.80 -3.30 -2.29
N SER A 32 -3.14 -4.26 -1.42
CA SER A 32 -2.54 -4.36 -0.08
C SER A 32 -1.03 -4.60 -0.08
N GLY A 33 -0.44 -5.01 -1.21
CA GLY A 33 1.00 -5.22 -1.37
C GLY A 33 1.73 -4.06 -2.07
N HIS A 34 1.05 -2.98 -2.47
CA HIS A 34 1.72 -1.88 -3.19
C HIS A 34 2.72 -1.10 -2.32
N TRP A 35 2.57 -1.11 -0.99
CA TRP A 35 3.52 -0.51 -0.06
C TRP A 35 4.93 -1.12 -0.21
N THR A 36 5.05 -2.36 -0.69
CA THR A 36 6.33 -3.04 -0.90
C THR A 36 7.23 -2.35 -1.93
N GLN A 37 6.66 -1.49 -2.81
CA GLN A 37 7.44 -0.74 -3.78
C GLN A 37 8.44 0.23 -3.14
N LEU A 38 8.16 0.72 -1.94
CA LEU A 38 9.04 1.59 -1.17
C LEU A 38 9.50 0.94 0.14
N GLY A 39 8.68 0.07 0.72
CA GLY A 39 8.89 -0.50 2.06
C GLY A 39 9.68 -1.81 2.08
N CYS A 40 10.01 -2.41 0.93
CA CYS A 40 10.79 -3.64 0.82
C CYS A 40 11.94 -3.50 -0.17
N ALA A 41 12.96 -4.36 -0.06
CA ALA A 41 14.08 -4.39 -1.00
C ALA A 41 13.66 -4.78 -2.42
N ILE A 42 12.64 -5.62 -2.56
CA ILE A 42 11.96 -5.94 -3.83
C ILE A 42 10.45 -5.80 -3.65
N SER A 43 9.77 -5.33 -4.69
CA SER A 43 8.32 -5.16 -4.65
C SER A 43 7.58 -6.46 -4.93
N GLN A 44 6.27 -6.51 -4.59
CA GLN A 44 5.40 -7.61 -5.00
C GLN A 44 5.39 -7.83 -6.52
N PHE A 45 5.57 -6.78 -7.31
CA PHE A 45 5.62 -6.87 -8.78
C PHE A 45 6.85 -7.62 -9.25
N GLU A 46 8.02 -7.26 -8.72
CA GLU A 46 9.27 -7.95 -9.03
C GLU A 46 9.24 -9.40 -8.54
N LEU A 47 8.73 -9.63 -7.32
CA LEU A 47 8.59 -10.97 -6.77
C LEU A 47 7.67 -11.84 -7.63
N HIS A 48 6.57 -11.27 -8.14
CA HIS A 48 5.66 -11.97 -9.04
C HIS A 48 6.35 -12.38 -10.34
N LEU A 49 7.12 -11.47 -10.96
CA LEU A 49 7.87 -11.76 -12.18
C LEU A 49 8.97 -12.80 -11.93
N ARG A 50 9.69 -12.70 -10.80
CA ARG A 50 10.71 -13.70 -10.44
C ARG A 50 10.10 -15.09 -10.30
N ALA A 51 8.94 -15.20 -9.64
CA ALA A 51 8.24 -16.48 -9.51
C ALA A 51 7.83 -17.05 -10.87
N LEU A 52 7.28 -16.23 -11.79
CA LEU A 52 6.89 -16.67 -13.13
C LEU A 52 8.07 -17.11 -14.00
N LEU A 53 9.25 -16.55 -13.77
CA LEU A 53 10.47 -16.82 -14.53
C LEU A 53 11.37 -17.85 -13.84
N ASP A 54 10.88 -18.49 -12.78
CA ASP A 54 11.65 -19.46 -11.96
C ASP A 54 12.99 -18.90 -11.46
N LEU A 55 13.01 -17.59 -11.14
CA LEU A 55 14.17 -16.91 -10.58
C LEU A 55 14.16 -16.98 -9.04
N PRO A 56 15.33 -16.86 -8.39
CA PRO A 56 15.41 -16.87 -6.93
C PRO A 56 14.52 -15.79 -6.28
N THR A 57 13.71 -16.22 -5.33
CA THR A 57 12.81 -15.37 -4.56
C THR A 57 13.29 -15.29 -3.11
N PRO A 58 13.95 -14.19 -2.68
CA PRO A 58 14.36 -14.03 -1.29
C PRO A 58 13.15 -13.82 -0.38
N SER A 59 13.34 -14.08 0.91
CA SER A 59 12.34 -13.69 1.92
C SER A 59 12.14 -12.17 1.91
N LEU A 60 10.89 -11.74 1.78
CA LEU A 60 10.54 -10.32 1.86
C LEU A 60 10.58 -9.87 3.32
N GLN A 61 11.45 -8.89 3.60
CA GLN A 61 11.48 -8.20 4.88
C GLN A 61 11.26 -6.72 4.65
N PRO A 62 10.40 -6.07 5.45
CA PRO A 62 10.30 -4.62 5.44
C PRO A 62 11.64 -3.99 5.77
N ILE A 63 12.05 -2.96 5.03
CA ILE A 63 13.27 -2.20 5.31
C ILE A 63 13.07 -1.18 6.42
N ALA A 64 11.83 -0.73 6.62
CA ALA A 64 11.42 0.20 7.67
C ALA A 64 9.88 0.18 7.83
N PRO A 65 9.34 0.77 8.90
CA PRO A 65 7.92 1.09 9.01
C PRO A 65 7.41 1.82 7.77
N SER A 66 6.26 1.41 7.28
CA SER A 66 5.70 1.92 6.02
C SER A 66 4.19 2.14 6.14
N VAL A 67 3.70 3.19 5.51
CA VAL A 67 2.28 3.47 5.36
C VAL A 67 1.96 3.68 3.90
N MET A 68 0.87 3.12 3.44
CA MET A 68 0.33 3.35 2.12
C MET A 68 -1.04 4.04 2.21
N VAL A 69 -1.16 5.18 1.57
CA VAL A 69 -2.41 5.94 1.45
C VAL A 69 -2.98 5.72 0.05
N ASN A 70 -4.14 5.03 -0.07
CA ASN A 70 -4.83 4.90 -1.33
C ASN A 70 -5.47 6.23 -1.75
N LEU A 71 -5.32 6.63 -3.00
CA LEU A 71 -5.96 7.80 -3.59
C LEU A 71 -7.25 7.35 -4.31
N ILE A 72 -8.39 7.68 -3.73
CA ILE A 72 -9.71 7.18 -4.13
C ILE A 72 -10.61 8.36 -4.47
N GLY A 73 -11.13 8.41 -5.69
CA GLY A 73 -12.10 9.40 -6.11
C GLY A 73 -11.62 10.87 -6.07
N THR A 74 -10.33 11.10 -6.00
CA THR A 74 -9.74 12.44 -5.85
C THR A 74 -8.98 12.86 -7.11
N GLU A 75 -8.92 14.15 -7.40
CA GLU A 75 -8.09 14.72 -8.46
C GLU A 75 -6.60 14.62 -8.10
N HIS A 76 -5.75 14.61 -9.13
CA HIS A 76 -4.30 14.65 -8.94
C HIS A 76 -3.87 16.00 -8.37
N ASN A 77 -3.10 15.97 -7.28
CA ASN A 77 -2.49 17.17 -6.70
C ASN A 77 -0.96 17.07 -6.80
N PRO A 78 -0.30 17.93 -7.60
CA PRO A 78 1.16 17.93 -7.73
C PRO A 78 1.91 18.19 -6.42
N GLN A 79 1.26 18.81 -5.42
CA GLN A 79 1.88 19.07 -4.11
C GLN A 79 2.24 17.81 -3.35
N TRP A 80 1.58 16.69 -3.62
CA TRP A 80 1.95 15.39 -3.02
C TRP A 80 3.37 14.94 -3.38
N LEU A 81 3.94 15.41 -4.51
CA LEU A 81 5.33 15.17 -4.89
C LEU A 81 6.34 15.83 -3.94
N ASN A 82 5.91 16.84 -3.17
CA ASN A 82 6.73 17.51 -2.16
C ASN A 82 6.72 16.83 -0.79
N THR A 83 6.16 15.63 -0.67
CA THR A 83 6.12 14.87 0.57
C THR A 83 7.42 14.07 0.71
N PRO A 84 8.33 14.43 1.64
CA PRO A 84 9.60 13.72 1.82
C PRO A 84 9.38 12.25 2.21
N PHE A 85 10.33 11.38 1.85
CA PHE A 85 10.31 9.95 2.16
C PHE A 85 9.08 9.22 1.62
N SER A 86 8.45 9.78 0.56
CA SER A 86 7.29 9.20 -0.07
C SER A 86 7.50 8.92 -1.55
N GLN A 87 6.63 8.07 -2.08
CA GLN A 87 6.55 7.75 -3.50
C GLN A 87 5.10 7.79 -3.94
N LEU A 88 4.79 8.70 -4.87
CA LEU A 88 3.47 8.81 -5.49
C LEU A 88 3.40 7.87 -6.71
N HIS A 89 2.37 7.04 -6.72
CA HIS A 89 1.99 6.23 -7.89
C HIS A 89 0.61 6.66 -8.37
N TRP A 90 0.57 7.34 -9.51
CA TRP A 90 -0.67 7.76 -10.15
C TRP A 90 -0.98 6.89 -11.37
N TYR A 91 -2.21 6.36 -11.46
CA TYR A 91 -2.53 5.33 -12.45
C TYR A 91 -3.03 5.88 -13.80
N GLY A 92 -3.20 7.20 -13.94
CA GLY A 92 -3.66 7.83 -15.16
C GLY A 92 -5.09 7.46 -15.56
N LYS A 93 -5.92 7.05 -14.60
CA LYS A 93 -7.32 6.68 -14.84
C LYS A 93 -8.22 7.90 -14.73
N GLU A 94 -9.37 7.85 -15.43
CA GLU A 94 -10.43 8.83 -15.26
C GLU A 94 -10.90 8.88 -13.79
N VAL A 95 -11.05 10.09 -13.26
CA VAL A 95 -11.52 10.32 -11.89
C VAL A 95 -13.01 9.99 -11.80
N ARG A 96 -13.34 9.11 -10.86
CA ARG A 96 -14.72 8.70 -10.52
C ARG A 96 -14.83 8.43 -9.03
N PRO A 97 -15.96 8.72 -8.38
CA PRO A 97 -16.20 8.38 -6.99
C PRO A 97 -15.90 6.89 -6.70
N GLY A 98 -15.21 6.62 -5.59
CA GLY A 98 -14.87 5.25 -5.15
C GLY A 98 -13.80 4.55 -5.98
N ARG A 99 -13.28 5.14 -7.06
CA ARG A 99 -12.24 4.53 -7.90
C ARG A 99 -10.86 4.80 -7.31
N LYS A 100 -10.05 3.74 -7.18
CA LYS A 100 -8.62 3.85 -6.84
C LYS A 100 -7.86 4.42 -8.05
N LEU A 101 -7.27 5.60 -7.86
CA LEU A 101 -6.60 6.39 -8.91
C LEU A 101 -5.09 6.42 -8.73
N GLY A 102 -4.61 6.04 -7.55
CA GLY A 102 -3.22 6.02 -7.21
C GLY A 102 -3.00 5.60 -5.76
N HIS A 103 -1.78 5.73 -5.30
CA HIS A 103 -1.42 5.62 -3.89
C HIS A 103 -0.15 6.40 -3.59
N ILE A 104 0.04 6.74 -2.34
CA ILE A 104 1.27 7.32 -1.80
C ILE A 104 1.84 6.34 -0.79
N ASN A 105 3.06 5.89 -1.00
CA ASN A 105 3.84 5.13 -0.03
C ASN A 105 4.73 6.08 0.76
N ILE A 106 4.81 5.92 2.07
CA ILE A 106 5.70 6.64 2.97
C ILE A 106 6.47 5.61 3.78
N THR A 107 7.80 5.70 3.79
CA THR A 107 8.66 4.75 4.50
C THR A 107 9.80 5.49 5.19
N HIS A 108 9.99 5.26 6.49
CA HIS A 108 11.08 5.83 7.26
C HIS A 108 11.35 5.01 8.52
N PRO A 109 12.62 4.82 8.96
CA PRO A 109 12.93 4.09 10.20
C PRO A 109 12.35 4.77 11.45
N ASP A 110 12.31 6.10 11.47
CA ASP A 110 11.67 6.87 12.55
C ASP A 110 10.19 7.08 12.23
N LYS A 111 9.31 6.48 13.04
CA LYS A 111 7.85 6.62 12.91
C LYS A 111 7.37 8.06 13.07
N THR A 112 8.08 8.90 13.82
CA THR A 112 7.70 10.31 14.00
C THR A 112 7.76 11.09 12.69
N VAL A 113 8.71 10.74 11.81
CA VAL A 113 8.81 11.30 10.47
C VAL A 113 7.60 10.90 9.62
N ILE A 114 7.19 9.63 9.68
CA ILE A 114 6.00 9.17 8.95
C ILE A 114 4.75 9.93 9.45
N ILE A 115 4.59 10.09 10.76
CA ILE A 115 3.48 10.85 11.37
C ILE A 115 3.46 12.29 10.84
N GLN A 116 4.60 12.97 10.78
CA GLN A 116 4.68 14.33 10.23
C GLN A 116 4.23 14.41 8.77
N GLN A 117 4.59 13.41 7.95
CA GLN A 117 4.14 13.38 6.55
C GLN A 117 2.64 13.09 6.44
N LEU A 118 2.09 12.21 7.28
CA LEU A 118 0.65 11.95 7.31
C LEU A 118 -0.14 13.19 7.76
N GLU A 119 0.35 13.94 8.75
CA GLU A 119 -0.24 15.22 9.18
C GLU A 119 -0.23 16.26 8.04
N LYS A 120 0.86 16.35 7.27
CA LYS A 120 0.92 17.20 6.08
C LYS A 120 -0.13 16.78 5.05
N LEU A 121 -0.18 15.49 4.69
CA LEU A 121 -1.17 14.97 3.75
C LEU A 121 -2.61 15.19 4.22
N ARG A 122 -2.86 15.20 5.52
CA ARG A 122 -4.17 15.47 6.12
C ARG A 122 -4.72 16.85 5.75
N HIS A 123 -3.87 17.83 5.52
CA HIS A 123 -4.25 19.18 5.06
C HIS A 123 -4.41 19.28 3.54
N GLU A 124 -3.90 18.31 2.80
CA GLU A 124 -3.89 18.32 1.33
C GLU A 124 -4.93 17.36 0.72
N LEU A 125 -5.42 16.40 1.50
CA LEU A 125 -6.38 15.39 1.07
C LEU A 125 -7.82 15.77 1.50
N PRO A 126 -8.85 15.32 0.76
CA PRO A 126 -10.25 15.52 1.13
C PRO A 126 -10.61 15.01 2.53
N GLU A 127 -11.74 15.49 3.07
CA GLU A 127 -12.18 15.20 4.43
C GLU A 127 -12.40 13.70 4.71
N ASP A 128 -12.89 12.94 3.73
CA ASP A 128 -13.11 11.48 3.84
C ASP A 128 -11.84 10.67 4.12
N TYR A 129 -10.66 11.26 3.93
CA TYR A 129 -9.39 10.61 4.29
C TYR A 129 -9.04 10.73 5.77
N GLN A 130 -9.66 11.66 6.49
CA GLN A 130 -9.26 12.02 7.85
C GLN A 130 -9.30 10.85 8.83
N SER A 131 -10.35 10.02 8.76
CA SER A 131 -10.50 8.87 9.65
C SER A 131 -9.38 7.84 9.45
N GLY A 132 -9.02 7.55 8.19
CA GLY A 132 -7.95 6.61 7.86
C GLY A 132 -6.56 7.14 8.25
N LEU A 133 -6.30 8.43 8.02
CA LEU A 133 -5.04 9.06 8.40
C LEU A 133 -4.88 9.10 9.93
N ASN A 134 -5.93 9.46 10.66
CA ASN A 134 -5.92 9.46 12.12
C ASN A 134 -5.66 8.06 12.68
N TRP A 135 -6.32 7.03 12.12
CA TRP A 135 -6.08 5.64 12.50
C TRP A 135 -4.61 5.24 12.27
N ALA A 136 -4.03 5.59 11.11
CA ALA A 136 -2.63 5.28 10.80
C ALA A 136 -1.67 5.97 11.78
N ILE A 137 -1.91 7.26 12.09
CA ILE A 137 -1.13 8.03 13.06
C ILE A 137 -1.18 7.37 14.45
N GLU A 138 -2.36 6.96 14.91
CA GLU A 138 -2.51 6.29 16.21
C GLU A 138 -1.77 4.93 16.27
N LYS A 139 -1.75 4.17 15.18
CA LYS A 139 -1.01 2.90 15.10
C LYS A 139 0.51 3.06 15.05
N LEU A 140 1.00 4.23 14.69
CA LEU A 140 2.43 4.52 14.66
C LEU A 140 2.97 5.00 16.02
N LYS A 141 2.14 5.59 16.86
CA LYS A 141 2.48 5.96 18.25
C LYS A 141 2.78 4.74 19.09
#